data_7b4d66cfd007e67a6888ca8ac8f87935
#
_entry.id   7b4d66cfd007e67a6888ca8ac8f87935
#
_cell.length_a   1.000
_cell.length_b   1.000
_cell.length_c   1.000
_cell.angle_alpha   90.00
_cell.angle_beta   90.00
_cell.angle_gamma   90.00
#
_symmetry.space_group_name_H-M   'P 1'
#
loop_
_entity.id
_entity.type
_entity.pdbx_description
1 polymer ?
#
loop_
_entity_poly.entity_id
_entity_poly.type
_entity_poly.pdbx_seq_one_letter_code
_entity_poly.pdbx_strand_id
1 'polypeptide(L)'
;MKKIILFSLLLFIITACTTTKFVYDYGDKFVSWQLDSYFELNDEQEDFVEERMKIHLEWHRAEELPRYKRFLTDIQSRGEDGLTMSELDDGFSRFEAKQRRTFERLIPDAAFFLTKLSAEQINNLERKMAEENEEMLEKVENRHELIQERREEFLEEMEDWFGEFDPVQLVQINKWQTEWYTESSEPIERRMEYRLKSQTQILALLRSFPDKLTFEKWLSEWTRSWGREINSARDARILRNKKRILQVDKFITPEQRLHAIREL
;
A
#
# COMPACT_ATOMS: atom_id res chain seq x y z
N MET A 1 -4.53 -27.39 25.46
CA MET A 1 -3.67 -26.29 24.99
C MET A 1 -2.91 -26.62 23.70
N LYS A 2 -2.15 -27.71 23.57
CA LYS A 2 -1.42 -28.05 22.32
C LYS A 2 -2.28 -28.24 21.06
N LYS A 3 -3.55 -28.62 21.16
CA LYS A 3 -4.45 -28.82 20.01
C LYS A 3 -5.04 -27.51 19.46
N ILE A 4 -5.12 -26.46 20.28
CA ILE A 4 -5.61 -25.13 19.87
C ILE A 4 -4.53 -24.39 19.08
N ILE A 5 -3.26 -24.52 19.49
CA ILE A 5 -2.10 -23.93 18.81
C ILE A 5 -1.92 -24.56 17.42
N LEU A 6 -2.10 -25.88 17.29
CA LEU A 6 -2.00 -26.56 15.99
C LEU A 6 -3.13 -26.16 15.02
N PHE A 7 -4.32 -25.86 15.55
CA PHE A 7 -5.46 -25.41 14.75
C PHE A 7 -5.30 -23.95 14.30
N SER A 8 -4.68 -23.11 15.14
CA SER A 8 -4.34 -21.74 14.80
C SER A 8 -3.25 -21.67 13.72
N LEU A 9 -2.21 -22.51 13.82
CA LEU A 9 -1.14 -22.59 12.82
C LEU A 9 -1.65 -23.11 11.46
N LEU A 10 -2.61 -24.06 11.47
CA LEU A 10 -3.25 -24.54 10.24
C LEU A 10 -4.12 -23.47 9.57
N LEU A 11 -4.71 -22.57 10.36
CA LEU A 11 -5.51 -21.45 9.86
C LEU A 11 -4.61 -20.41 9.13
N PHE A 12 -3.39 -20.19 9.61
CA PHE A 12 -2.44 -19.22 9.02
C PHE A 12 -1.89 -19.65 7.66
N ILE A 13 -1.64 -20.94 7.46
CA ILE A 13 -1.18 -21.47 6.14
C ILE A 13 -2.29 -21.39 5.08
N ILE A 14 -3.55 -21.42 5.49
CA ILE A 14 -4.71 -21.26 4.60
C ILE A 14 -4.90 -19.79 4.21
N THR A 15 -4.43 -18.81 5.00
CA THR A 15 -4.73 -17.39 4.77
C THR A 15 -4.00 -16.78 3.58
N ALA A 16 -2.74 -17.09 3.30
CA ALA A 16 -2.00 -16.49 2.19
C ALA A 16 -2.57 -16.88 0.81
N CYS A 17 -2.83 -18.17 0.57
CA CYS A 17 -3.51 -18.61 -0.67
C CYS A 17 -4.98 -18.20 -0.71
N THR A 18 -5.64 -18.11 0.46
CA THR A 18 -7.06 -17.73 0.58
C THR A 18 -7.23 -16.24 0.33
N THR A 19 -6.31 -15.39 0.80
CA THR A 19 -6.38 -13.93 0.62
C THR A 19 -6.23 -13.55 -0.85
N THR A 20 -5.25 -14.13 -1.55
CA THR A 20 -5.09 -13.87 -2.99
C THR A 20 -6.30 -14.35 -3.78
N LYS A 21 -6.80 -15.55 -3.49
CA LYS A 21 -8.01 -16.07 -4.13
C LYS A 21 -9.22 -15.18 -3.81
N PHE A 22 -9.40 -14.77 -2.56
CA PHE A 22 -10.48 -13.89 -2.13
C PHE A 22 -10.47 -12.56 -2.88
N VAL A 23 -9.30 -11.94 -3.05
CA VAL A 23 -9.17 -10.67 -3.82
C VAL A 23 -9.62 -10.84 -5.26
N TYR A 24 -9.29 -11.96 -5.92
CA TYR A 24 -9.73 -12.19 -7.30
C TYR A 24 -11.17 -12.67 -7.43
N ASP A 25 -11.75 -13.28 -6.41
CA ASP A 25 -13.12 -13.78 -6.42
C ASP A 25 -14.15 -12.72 -5.99
N TYR A 26 -13.73 -11.73 -5.19
CA TYR A 26 -14.63 -10.72 -4.59
C TYR A 26 -14.12 -9.27 -4.70
N GLY A 27 -12.99 -9.05 -5.35
CA GLY A 27 -12.37 -7.71 -5.42
C GLY A 27 -13.20 -6.69 -6.17
N ASP A 28 -14.01 -7.12 -7.14
CA ASP A 28 -15.01 -6.30 -7.83
C ASP A 28 -16.03 -5.71 -6.85
N LYS A 29 -16.62 -6.57 -6.03
CA LYS A 29 -17.60 -6.19 -5.01
C LYS A 29 -16.97 -5.35 -3.88
N PHE A 30 -15.74 -5.70 -3.49
CA PHE A 30 -15.02 -4.92 -2.48
C PHE A 30 -14.76 -3.49 -2.96
N VAL A 31 -14.33 -3.32 -4.22
CA VAL A 31 -14.09 -1.98 -4.78
C VAL A 31 -15.41 -1.22 -4.93
N SER A 32 -16.48 -1.88 -5.38
CA SER A 32 -17.81 -1.27 -5.48
C SER A 32 -18.28 -0.79 -4.10
N TRP A 33 -18.25 -1.65 -3.09
CA TRP A 33 -18.60 -1.29 -1.71
C TRP A 33 -17.73 -0.14 -1.17
N GLN A 34 -16.43 -0.14 -1.45
CA GLN A 34 -15.54 0.94 -1.03
C GLN A 34 -15.90 2.27 -1.71
N LEU A 35 -16.21 2.26 -3.01
CA LEU A 35 -16.66 3.46 -3.71
C LEU A 35 -18.04 3.92 -3.25
N ASP A 36 -18.94 2.99 -2.95
CA ASP A 36 -20.25 3.30 -2.39
C ASP A 36 -20.15 4.04 -1.05
N SER A 37 -19.22 3.66 -0.19
CA SER A 37 -18.99 4.34 1.10
C SER A 37 -18.58 5.81 0.97
N TYR A 38 -18.04 6.22 -0.19
CA TYR A 38 -17.64 7.60 -0.48
C TYR A 38 -18.66 8.36 -1.31
N PHE A 39 -19.33 7.68 -2.24
CA PHE A 39 -20.12 8.33 -3.28
C PHE A 39 -21.63 8.02 -3.20
N GLU A 40 -22.05 7.03 -2.40
CA GLU A 40 -23.45 6.55 -2.38
C GLU A 40 -23.90 6.21 -3.82
N LEU A 41 -23.39 5.09 -4.35
CA LEU A 41 -23.58 4.69 -5.74
C LEU A 41 -25.05 4.39 -6.04
N ASN A 42 -25.50 4.71 -7.25
CA ASN A 42 -26.73 4.14 -7.79
C ASN A 42 -26.46 2.79 -8.48
N ASP A 43 -27.53 2.04 -8.78
CA ASP A 43 -27.45 0.70 -9.36
C ASP A 43 -26.61 0.66 -10.67
N GLU A 44 -26.73 1.67 -11.56
CA GLU A 44 -25.98 1.75 -12.82
C GLU A 44 -24.48 1.96 -12.57
N GLN A 45 -24.13 2.74 -11.55
CA GLN A 45 -22.73 3.00 -11.17
C GLN A 45 -22.11 1.77 -10.49
N GLU A 46 -22.88 1.09 -9.65
CA GLU A 46 -22.45 -0.15 -8.99
C GLU A 46 -22.17 -1.25 -10.03
N ASP A 47 -23.14 -1.50 -10.92
CA ASP A 47 -23.00 -2.46 -12.02
C ASP A 47 -21.78 -2.14 -12.90
N PHE A 48 -21.59 -0.87 -13.26
CA PHE A 48 -20.44 -0.44 -14.05
C PHE A 48 -19.13 -0.73 -13.33
N VAL A 49 -19.01 -0.36 -12.06
CA VAL A 49 -17.77 -0.58 -11.26
C VAL A 49 -17.48 -2.08 -11.17
N GLU A 50 -18.47 -2.90 -10.81
CA GLU A 50 -18.28 -4.35 -10.70
C GLU A 50 -17.84 -4.98 -12.02
N GLU A 51 -18.50 -4.65 -13.13
CA GLU A 51 -18.16 -5.17 -14.46
C GLU A 51 -16.72 -4.78 -14.87
N ARG A 52 -16.36 -3.48 -14.70
CA ARG A 52 -15.04 -3.03 -15.08
C ARG A 52 -13.95 -3.62 -14.19
N MET A 53 -14.21 -3.75 -12.90
CA MET A 53 -13.27 -4.38 -11.97
C MET A 53 -13.04 -5.85 -12.27
N LYS A 54 -14.07 -6.63 -12.65
CA LYS A 54 -13.90 -8.01 -13.14
C LYS A 54 -12.92 -8.08 -14.30
N ILE A 55 -13.10 -7.22 -15.31
CA ILE A 55 -12.20 -7.16 -16.47
C ILE A 55 -10.76 -6.82 -16.06
N HIS A 56 -10.59 -5.88 -15.13
CA HIS A 56 -9.26 -5.49 -14.65
C HIS A 56 -8.61 -6.58 -13.81
N LEU A 57 -9.37 -7.27 -12.95
CA LEU A 57 -8.88 -8.39 -12.14
C LEU A 57 -8.49 -9.58 -13.00
N GLU A 58 -9.28 -9.93 -14.03
CA GLU A 58 -8.93 -10.97 -14.99
C GLU A 58 -7.65 -10.65 -15.76
N TRP A 59 -7.51 -9.42 -16.25
CA TRP A 59 -6.30 -8.96 -16.89
C TRP A 59 -5.10 -9.01 -15.93
N HIS A 60 -5.26 -8.52 -14.70
CA HIS A 60 -4.20 -8.53 -13.70
C HIS A 60 -3.75 -9.96 -13.39
N ARG A 61 -4.70 -10.88 -13.23
CA ARG A 61 -4.42 -12.30 -13.02
C ARG A 61 -3.68 -12.94 -14.19
N ALA A 62 -4.10 -12.63 -15.43
CA ALA A 62 -3.55 -13.23 -16.63
C ALA A 62 -2.18 -12.65 -17.02
N GLU A 63 -1.99 -11.33 -16.90
CA GLU A 63 -0.81 -10.65 -17.40
C GLU A 63 0.14 -10.17 -16.30
N GLU A 64 -0.36 -9.56 -15.23
CA GLU A 64 0.51 -8.94 -14.21
C GLU A 64 0.98 -9.96 -13.18
N LEU A 65 0.13 -10.86 -12.71
CA LEU A 65 0.53 -11.86 -11.71
C LEU A 65 1.73 -12.72 -12.16
N PRO A 66 1.80 -13.22 -13.41
CA PRO A 66 3.01 -13.90 -13.90
C PRO A 66 4.25 -13.00 -13.95
N ARG A 67 4.09 -11.68 -14.15
CA ARG A 67 5.20 -10.71 -14.12
C ARG A 67 5.67 -10.43 -12.70
N TYR A 68 4.76 -10.39 -11.74
CA TYR A 68 5.12 -10.31 -10.32
C TYR A 68 5.86 -11.57 -9.88
N LYS A 69 5.38 -12.75 -10.27
CA LYS A 69 6.07 -14.01 -9.96
C LYS A 69 7.52 -14.01 -10.47
N ARG A 70 7.75 -13.64 -11.74
CA ARG A 70 9.13 -13.55 -12.28
C ARG A 70 9.98 -12.50 -11.56
N PHE A 71 9.37 -11.38 -11.19
CA PHE A 71 10.03 -10.33 -10.44
C PHE A 71 10.48 -10.82 -9.05
N LEU A 72 9.58 -11.49 -8.31
CA LEU A 72 9.90 -12.04 -7.00
C LEU A 72 10.95 -13.15 -7.09
N THR A 73 10.87 -14.05 -8.08
CA THR A 73 11.89 -15.08 -8.32
C THR A 73 13.27 -14.47 -8.58
N ASP A 74 13.34 -13.35 -9.34
CA ASP A 74 14.59 -12.64 -9.57
C ASP A 74 15.14 -11.98 -8.29
N ILE A 75 14.26 -11.39 -7.46
CA ILE A 75 14.64 -10.85 -6.14
C ILE A 75 15.15 -11.95 -5.21
N GLN A 76 14.46 -13.10 -5.15
CA GLN A 76 14.87 -14.26 -4.36
C GLN A 76 16.29 -14.72 -4.75
N SER A 77 16.53 -14.89 -6.04
CA SER A 77 17.85 -15.33 -6.56
C SER A 77 18.97 -14.35 -6.23
N ARG A 78 18.71 -13.04 -6.31
CA ARG A 78 19.71 -11.99 -5.98
C ARG A 78 19.92 -11.82 -4.47
N GLY A 79 18.95 -12.17 -3.66
CA GLY A 79 19.03 -12.02 -2.21
C GLY A 79 19.86 -13.10 -1.50
N GLU A 80 20.28 -14.17 -2.19
CA GLU A 80 20.97 -15.30 -1.59
C GLU A 80 22.33 -14.94 -0.99
N ASP A 81 23.07 -14.07 -1.63
CA ASP A 81 24.42 -13.62 -1.20
C ASP A 81 24.43 -12.24 -0.52
N GLY A 82 23.24 -11.69 -0.25
CA GLY A 82 23.03 -10.38 0.37
C GLY A 82 22.66 -9.32 -0.65
N LEU A 83 22.19 -8.18 -0.13
CA LEU A 83 21.64 -7.10 -0.94
C LEU A 83 22.63 -5.95 -1.10
N THR A 84 22.64 -5.35 -2.28
CA THR A 84 23.36 -4.11 -2.59
C THR A 84 22.40 -2.94 -2.78
N MET A 85 22.89 -1.71 -2.66
CA MET A 85 22.08 -0.52 -2.96
C MET A 85 21.58 -0.51 -4.40
N SER A 86 22.40 -0.97 -5.34
CA SER A 86 22.05 -1.04 -6.78
C SER A 86 20.91 -2.03 -7.04
N GLU A 87 20.88 -3.16 -6.35
CA GLU A 87 19.78 -4.13 -6.45
C GLU A 87 18.49 -3.61 -5.86
N LEU A 88 18.58 -2.88 -4.74
CA LEU A 88 17.42 -2.19 -4.17
C LEU A 88 16.91 -1.10 -5.10
N ASP A 89 17.79 -0.30 -5.73
CA ASP A 89 17.40 0.72 -6.69
C ASP A 89 16.66 0.11 -7.90
N ASP A 90 17.18 -0.98 -8.46
CA ASP A 90 16.53 -1.74 -9.53
C ASP A 90 15.18 -2.32 -9.08
N GLY A 91 15.16 -2.99 -7.93
CA GLY A 91 13.93 -3.59 -7.37
C GLY A 91 12.82 -2.57 -7.15
N PHE A 92 13.11 -1.45 -6.50
CA PHE A 92 12.16 -0.37 -6.26
C PHE A 92 11.67 0.25 -7.58
N SER A 93 12.56 0.51 -8.53
CA SER A 93 12.20 1.07 -9.84
C SER A 93 11.27 0.13 -10.63
N ARG A 94 11.60 -1.17 -10.66
CA ARG A 94 10.79 -2.20 -11.34
C ARG A 94 9.42 -2.36 -10.68
N PHE A 95 9.34 -2.29 -9.35
CA PHE A 95 8.09 -2.33 -8.62
C PHE A 95 7.21 -1.11 -8.93
N GLU A 96 7.77 0.10 -8.91
CA GLU A 96 7.07 1.33 -9.30
C GLU A 96 6.54 1.27 -10.75
N ALA A 97 7.32 0.75 -11.68
CA ALA A 97 6.90 0.59 -13.06
C ALA A 97 5.68 -0.36 -13.19
N LYS A 98 5.64 -1.45 -12.40
CA LYS A 98 4.50 -2.37 -12.37
C LYS A 98 3.24 -1.72 -11.79
N GLN A 99 3.38 -1.02 -10.66
CA GLN A 99 2.27 -0.28 -10.07
C GLN A 99 1.71 0.75 -11.05
N ARG A 100 2.59 1.54 -11.68
CA ARG A 100 2.18 2.54 -12.68
C ARG A 100 1.39 1.91 -13.81
N ARG A 101 1.84 0.80 -14.37
CA ARG A 101 1.13 0.09 -15.44
C ARG A 101 -0.28 -0.33 -15.01
N THR A 102 -0.44 -0.82 -13.79
CA THR A 102 -1.76 -1.19 -13.24
C THR A 102 -2.67 0.03 -13.15
N PHE A 103 -2.18 1.14 -12.60
CA PHE A 103 -2.96 2.36 -12.48
C PHE A 103 -3.31 2.97 -13.84
N GLU A 104 -2.36 3.05 -14.78
CA GLU A 104 -2.60 3.58 -16.13
C GLU A 104 -3.71 2.81 -16.86
N ARG A 105 -3.84 1.51 -16.60
CA ARG A 105 -4.92 0.71 -17.16
C ARG A 105 -6.30 1.06 -16.59
N LEU A 106 -6.37 1.48 -15.34
CA LEU A 106 -7.64 1.85 -14.69
C LEU A 106 -8.14 3.24 -15.11
N ILE A 107 -7.24 4.13 -15.58
CA ILE A 107 -7.56 5.53 -15.85
C ILE A 107 -8.78 5.74 -16.75
N PRO A 108 -8.97 5.05 -17.89
CA PRO A 108 -10.11 5.31 -18.77
C PRO A 108 -11.46 5.04 -18.13
N ASP A 109 -11.53 4.01 -17.28
CA ASP A 109 -12.76 3.63 -16.59
C ASP A 109 -12.99 4.49 -15.35
N ALA A 110 -11.94 4.81 -14.61
CA ALA A 110 -12.01 5.77 -13.52
C ALA A 110 -12.45 7.16 -14.01
N ALA A 111 -11.88 7.64 -15.12
CA ALA A 111 -12.28 8.91 -15.73
C ALA A 111 -13.73 8.90 -16.16
N PHE A 112 -14.21 7.81 -16.77
CA PHE A 112 -15.61 7.66 -17.13
C PHE A 112 -16.53 7.69 -15.91
N PHE A 113 -16.21 6.92 -14.87
CA PHE A 113 -16.96 6.92 -13.62
C PHE A 113 -17.07 8.34 -13.02
N LEU A 114 -15.96 9.08 -12.96
CA LEU A 114 -15.94 10.44 -12.42
C LEU A 114 -16.85 11.41 -13.21
N THR A 115 -17.05 11.20 -14.53
CA THR A 115 -17.99 12.01 -15.31
C THR A 115 -19.47 11.74 -14.98
N LYS A 116 -19.76 10.66 -14.26
CA LYS A 116 -21.13 10.25 -13.90
C LYS A 116 -21.52 10.66 -12.49
N LEU A 117 -20.63 11.31 -11.74
CA LEU A 117 -20.93 11.76 -10.40
C LEU A 117 -21.89 12.95 -10.41
N SER A 118 -22.89 12.90 -9.56
CA SER A 118 -23.78 14.02 -9.28
C SER A 118 -23.16 15.02 -8.30
N ALA A 119 -23.74 16.22 -8.21
CA ALA A 119 -23.34 17.20 -7.22
C ALA A 119 -23.53 16.69 -5.77
N GLU A 120 -24.55 15.88 -5.54
CA GLU A 120 -24.82 15.28 -4.23
C GLU A 120 -23.73 14.27 -3.85
N GLN A 121 -23.33 13.40 -4.78
CA GLN A 121 -22.24 12.45 -4.59
C GLN A 121 -20.90 13.14 -4.31
N ILE A 122 -20.63 14.27 -4.96
CA ILE A 122 -19.43 15.08 -4.67
C ILE A 122 -19.49 15.67 -3.26
N ASN A 123 -20.67 16.07 -2.79
CA ASN A 123 -20.85 16.57 -1.41
C ASN A 123 -20.68 15.44 -0.38
N ASN A 124 -21.16 14.22 -0.68
CA ASN A 124 -20.92 13.04 0.16
C ASN A 124 -19.44 12.71 0.29
N LEU A 125 -18.70 12.75 -0.84
CA LEU A 125 -17.25 12.59 -0.83
C LEU A 125 -16.56 13.63 0.08
N GLU A 126 -16.94 14.91 -0.03
CA GLU A 126 -16.38 15.97 0.81
C GLU A 126 -16.65 15.73 2.31
N ARG A 127 -17.88 15.36 2.65
CA ARG A 127 -18.26 15.01 4.02
C ARG A 127 -17.44 13.83 4.54
N LYS A 128 -17.33 12.77 3.73
CA LYS A 128 -16.54 11.58 4.10
C LYS A 128 -15.07 11.88 4.30
N MET A 129 -14.49 12.72 3.42
CA MET A 129 -13.11 13.20 3.58
C MET A 129 -12.93 14.00 4.88
N ALA A 130 -13.91 14.81 5.28
CA ALA A 130 -13.86 15.57 6.53
C ALA A 130 -13.91 14.64 7.76
N GLU A 131 -14.81 13.67 7.78
CA GLU A 131 -14.91 12.65 8.83
C GLU A 131 -13.58 11.91 9.02
N GLU A 132 -12.98 11.42 7.92
CA GLU A 132 -11.69 10.74 7.98
C GLU A 132 -10.53 11.64 8.43
N ASN A 133 -10.60 12.95 8.14
CA ASN A 133 -9.61 13.90 8.63
C ASN A 133 -9.73 14.09 10.14
N GLU A 134 -10.95 14.14 10.70
CA GLU A 134 -11.19 14.20 12.15
C GLU A 134 -10.67 12.93 12.83
N GLU A 135 -11.01 11.73 12.33
CA GLU A 135 -10.49 10.46 12.85
C GLU A 135 -8.96 10.40 12.82
N MET A 136 -8.35 10.93 11.76
CA MET A 136 -6.90 10.97 11.66
C MET A 136 -6.28 11.90 12.72
N LEU A 137 -6.91 13.04 13.01
CA LEU A 137 -6.45 13.98 14.05
C LEU A 137 -6.58 13.36 15.44
N GLU A 138 -7.70 12.68 15.76
CA GLU A 138 -7.89 11.97 17.03
C GLU A 138 -6.82 10.88 17.24
N LYS A 139 -6.50 10.10 16.21
CA LYS A 139 -5.41 9.11 16.26
C LYS A 139 -4.05 9.74 16.54
N VAL A 140 -3.86 10.99 16.14
CA VAL A 140 -2.62 11.75 16.41
C VAL A 140 -2.52 12.17 17.86
N GLU A 141 -3.63 12.56 18.49
CA GLU A 141 -3.68 12.93 19.90
C GLU A 141 -3.33 11.72 20.79
N ASN A 142 -3.71 10.51 20.38
CA ASN A 142 -3.40 9.25 21.06
C ASN A 142 -2.05 8.62 20.60
N ARG A 143 -1.11 9.45 20.18
CA ARG A 143 0.16 9.04 19.57
C ARG A 143 0.98 8.03 20.39
N HIS A 144 0.89 8.06 21.73
CA HIS A 144 1.63 7.15 22.58
C HIS A 144 1.20 5.69 22.43
N GLU A 145 -0.11 5.45 22.37
CA GLU A 145 -0.66 4.10 22.16
C GLU A 145 -0.29 3.59 20.77
N LEU A 146 -0.46 4.40 19.74
CA LEU A 146 -0.06 4.08 18.36
C LEU A 146 1.42 3.72 18.23
N ILE A 147 2.31 4.35 18.99
CA ILE A 147 3.75 4.03 18.95
C ILE A 147 4.01 2.67 19.59
N GLN A 148 3.30 2.31 20.66
CA GLN A 148 3.45 1.00 21.30
C GLN A 148 2.92 -0.13 20.42
N GLU A 149 1.70 0.00 19.90
CA GLU A 149 1.13 -0.96 18.95
C GLU A 149 2.06 -1.19 17.75
N ARG A 150 2.56 -0.12 17.15
CA ARG A 150 3.51 -0.22 16.03
C ARG A 150 4.85 -0.85 16.37
N ARG A 151 5.26 -0.79 17.62
CA ARG A 151 6.50 -1.46 18.06
C ARG A 151 6.29 -2.96 18.17
N GLU A 152 5.15 -3.39 18.69
CA GLU A 152 4.79 -4.79 18.77
C GLU A 152 4.60 -5.38 17.37
N GLU A 153 3.82 -4.72 16.52
CA GLU A 153 3.65 -5.07 15.10
C GLU A 153 4.98 -5.20 14.35
N PHE A 154 5.91 -4.27 14.56
CA PHE A 154 7.21 -4.30 13.89
C PHE A 154 8.03 -5.53 14.27
N LEU A 155 8.03 -5.93 15.53
CA LEU A 155 8.76 -7.12 15.97
C LEU A 155 8.12 -8.39 15.38
N GLU A 156 6.79 -8.47 15.42
CA GLU A 156 6.04 -9.58 14.79
C GLU A 156 6.33 -9.66 13.28
N GLU A 157 6.29 -8.54 12.56
CA GLU A 157 6.65 -8.50 11.13
C GLU A 157 8.10 -8.95 10.88
N MET A 158 9.04 -8.54 11.72
CA MET A 158 10.44 -8.98 11.60
C MET A 158 10.58 -10.49 11.84
N GLU A 159 9.86 -11.06 12.83
CA GLU A 159 9.86 -12.49 13.11
C GLU A 159 9.17 -13.29 12.00
N ASP A 160 8.10 -12.78 11.43
CA ASP A 160 7.44 -13.40 10.26
C ASP A 160 8.40 -13.49 9.06
N TRP A 161 9.16 -12.41 8.80
CA TRP A 161 10.09 -12.39 7.67
C TRP A 161 11.38 -13.17 7.90
N PHE A 162 11.93 -13.16 9.10
CA PHE A 162 13.29 -13.65 9.36
C PHE A 162 13.32 -14.85 10.32
N GLY A 163 12.19 -15.23 10.91
CA GLY A 163 12.11 -16.22 11.99
C GLY A 163 12.57 -15.66 13.33
N GLU A 164 12.82 -16.54 14.29
CA GLU A 164 13.18 -16.17 15.67
C GLU A 164 14.51 -15.41 15.74
N PHE A 165 14.57 -14.43 16.64
CA PHE A 165 15.77 -13.66 16.97
C PHE A 165 16.34 -14.07 18.31
N ASP A 166 17.67 -14.13 18.41
CA ASP A 166 18.35 -14.34 19.68
C ASP A 166 18.27 -13.09 20.59
N PRO A 167 18.58 -13.22 21.90
CA PRO A 167 18.49 -12.09 22.84
C PRO A 167 19.39 -10.89 22.46
N VAL A 168 20.53 -11.09 21.80
CA VAL A 168 21.42 -10.02 21.36
C VAL A 168 20.81 -9.29 20.17
N GLN A 169 20.20 -10.05 19.24
CA GLN A 169 19.47 -9.50 18.11
C GLN A 169 18.26 -8.67 18.55
N LEU A 170 17.48 -9.16 19.52
CA LEU A 170 16.33 -8.44 20.07
C LEU A 170 16.72 -7.08 20.69
N VAL A 171 17.84 -7.01 21.40
CA VAL A 171 18.36 -5.73 21.92
C VAL A 171 18.64 -4.73 20.79
N GLN A 172 19.27 -5.20 19.71
CA GLN A 172 19.57 -4.33 18.56
C GLN A 172 18.33 -3.91 17.78
N ILE A 173 17.36 -4.81 17.59
CA ILE A 173 16.07 -4.52 16.92
C ILE A 173 15.30 -3.47 17.72
N ASN A 174 15.22 -3.59 19.06
CA ASN A 174 14.58 -2.60 19.93
C ASN A 174 15.24 -1.21 19.83
N LYS A 175 16.58 -1.18 19.69
CA LYS A 175 17.30 0.07 19.45
C LYS A 175 16.92 0.68 18.11
N TRP A 176 16.89 -0.11 17.03
CA TRP A 176 16.45 0.36 15.70
C TRP A 176 15.01 0.85 15.71
N GLN A 177 14.10 0.16 16.37
CA GLN A 177 12.73 0.65 16.52
C GLN A 177 12.72 2.08 17.06
N THR A 178 13.44 2.33 18.15
CA THR A 178 13.48 3.66 18.78
C THR A 178 14.06 4.72 17.83
N GLU A 179 15.18 4.40 17.18
CA GLU A 179 15.84 5.30 16.22
C GLU A 179 14.96 5.57 14.98
N TRP A 180 14.40 4.52 14.39
CA TRP A 180 13.63 4.62 13.16
C TRP A 180 12.27 5.31 13.36
N TYR A 181 11.66 5.15 14.53
CA TYR A 181 10.45 5.89 14.87
C TYR A 181 10.73 7.38 15.04
N THR A 182 11.84 7.72 15.70
CA THR A 182 12.24 9.12 15.87
C THR A 182 12.56 9.79 14.54
N GLU A 183 13.27 9.10 13.64
CA GLU A 183 13.58 9.59 12.30
C GLU A 183 12.38 9.64 11.34
N SER A 184 11.41 8.75 11.53
CA SER A 184 10.25 8.61 10.64
C SER A 184 9.11 9.55 10.97
N SER A 185 9.19 10.26 12.08
CA SER A 185 8.19 11.27 12.46
C SER A 185 8.25 12.47 11.51
N GLU A 186 7.88 12.27 10.24
CA GLU A 186 7.44 13.41 9.44
C GLU A 186 6.32 14.08 10.24
N PRO A 187 6.38 15.40 10.47
CA PRO A 187 5.35 16.08 11.21
C PRO A 187 3.98 15.73 10.60
N ILE A 188 3.10 15.20 11.42
CA ILE A 188 1.74 14.83 11.00
C ILE A 188 1.04 16.02 10.38
N GLU A 189 1.38 17.22 10.86
CA GLU A 189 0.90 18.50 10.33
C GLU A 189 1.21 18.63 8.83
N ARG A 190 2.42 18.27 8.38
CA ARG A 190 2.78 18.31 6.95
C ARG A 190 2.00 17.29 6.13
N ARG A 191 1.79 16.10 6.68
CA ARG A 191 0.98 15.07 6.00
C ARG A 191 -0.47 15.49 5.90
N MET A 192 -1.02 16.10 6.94
CA MET A 192 -2.37 16.64 6.95
C MET A 192 -2.51 17.80 5.96
N GLU A 193 -1.57 18.75 5.95
CA GLU A 193 -1.55 19.86 5.00
C GLU A 193 -1.58 19.36 3.54
N TYR A 194 -0.74 18.37 3.23
CA TYR A 194 -0.73 17.77 1.89
C TYR A 194 -2.05 17.07 1.57
N ARG A 195 -2.62 16.33 2.53
CA ARG A 195 -3.91 15.64 2.37
C ARG A 195 -5.01 16.65 2.07
N LEU A 196 -5.14 17.69 2.87
CA LEU A 196 -6.14 18.75 2.69
C LEU A 196 -5.99 19.48 1.35
N LYS A 197 -4.76 19.81 0.95
CA LYS A 197 -4.47 20.40 -0.36
C LYS A 197 -4.92 19.47 -1.50
N SER A 198 -4.60 18.20 -1.43
CA SER A 198 -4.98 17.21 -2.44
C SER A 198 -6.50 17.02 -2.51
N GLN A 199 -7.18 16.97 -1.38
CA GLN A 199 -8.64 16.90 -1.29
C GLN A 199 -9.30 18.14 -1.89
N THR A 200 -8.79 19.34 -1.60
CA THR A 200 -9.27 20.59 -2.19
C THR A 200 -9.13 20.60 -3.71
N GLN A 201 -8.01 20.12 -4.24
CA GLN A 201 -7.77 20.06 -5.68
C GLN A 201 -8.73 19.09 -6.39
N ILE A 202 -8.94 17.89 -5.85
CA ILE A 202 -9.85 16.94 -6.48
C ILE A 202 -11.30 17.39 -6.39
N LEU A 203 -11.75 17.96 -5.28
CA LEU A 203 -13.10 18.49 -5.12
C LEU A 203 -13.36 19.66 -6.08
N ALA A 204 -12.40 20.56 -6.26
CA ALA A 204 -12.50 21.66 -7.24
C ALA A 204 -12.61 21.12 -8.67
N LEU A 205 -11.83 20.10 -9.02
CA LEU A 205 -11.90 19.45 -10.32
C LEU A 205 -13.27 18.79 -10.54
N LEU A 206 -13.75 18.00 -9.60
CA LEU A 206 -15.05 17.31 -9.68
C LEU A 206 -16.20 18.29 -9.84
N ARG A 207 -16.20 19.41 -9.09
CA ARG A 207 -17.22 20.46 -9.15
C ARG A 207 -17.21 21.27 -10.43
N SER A 208 -16.14 21.21 -11.21
CA SER A 208 -16.10 21.81 -12.56
C SER A 208 -16.78 20.96 -13.62
N PHE A 209 -17.19 19.72 -13.29
CA PHE A 209 -17.81 18.75 -14.20
C PHE A 209 -17.10 18.65 -15.55
N PRO A 210 -15.79 18.34 -15.57
CA PRO A 210 -15.04 18.30 -16.80
C PRO A 210 -15.39 17.06 -17.63
N ASP A 211 -14.98 17.06 -18.89
CA ASP A 211 -15.12 15.91 -19.76
C ASP A 211 -14.17 14.75 -19.36
N LYS A 212 -14.42 13.58 -19.93
CA LYS A 212 -13.63 12.37 -19.68
C LYS A 212 -12.13 12.57 -19.98
N LEU A 213 -11.80 13.26 -21.08
CA LEU A 213 -10.42 13.48 -21.49
C LEU A 213 -9.65 14.33 -20.48
N THR A 214 -10.30 15.33 -19.90
CA THR A 214 -9.74 16.15 -18.82
C THR A 214 -9.46 15.31 -17.57
N PHE A 215 -10.38 14.41 -17.19
CA PHE A 215 -10.14 13.47 -16.09
C PHE A 215 -9.00 12.49 -16.40
N GLU A 216 -8.96 11.89 -17.60
CA GLU A 216 -7.88 11.01 -18.02
C GLU A 216 -6.51 11.69 -17.93
N LYS A 217 -6.43 12.94 -18.41
CA LYS A 217 -5.21 13.74 -18.34
C LYS A 217 -4.81 13.99 -16.90
N TRP A 218 -5.74 14.45 -16.07
CA TRP A 218 -5.47 14.73 -14.65
C TRP A 218 -5.03 13.46 -13.90
N LEU A 219 -5.73 12.32 -14.06
CA LEU A 219 -5.37 11.04 -13.46
C LEU A 219 -4.00 10.56 -13.93
N SER A 220 -3.67 10.71 -15.22
CA SER A 220 -2.36 10.36 -15.78
C SER A 220 -1.24 11.25 -15.20
N GLU A 221 -1.48 12.54 -15.06
CA GLU A 221 -0.54 13.46 -14.43
C GLU A 221 -0.38 13.16 -12.94
N TRP A 222 -1.49 12.88 -12.25
CA TRP A 222 -1.48 12.50 -10.85
C TRP A 222 -0.70 11.19 -10.60
N THR A 223 -0.92 10.14 -11.40
CA THR A 223 -0.16 8.89 -11.29
C THR A 223 1.32 9.04 -11.62
N ARG A 224 1.68 9.90 -12.58
CA ARG A 224 3.07 10.23 -12.92
C ARG A 224 3.72 11.13 -11.87
N SER A 225 2.95 12.02 -11.26
CA SER A 225 3.41 12.92 -10.22
C SER A 225 3.27 12.33 -8.82
N TRP A 226 2.85 11.09 -8.72
CA TRP A 226 2.67 10.42 -7.44
C TRP A 226 3.93 10.59 -6.58
N GLY A 227 3.92 11.69 -5.85
CA GLY A 227 5.02 12.15 -5.01
C GLY A 227 5.94 13.23 -5.59
N ARG A 228 5.69 13.93 -6.70
CA ARG A 228 6.62 14.96 -7.20
C ARG A 228 6.67 16.23 -6.35
N GLU A 229 5.56 16.67 -5.78
CA GLU A 229 5.57 17.78 -4.80
C GLU A 229 6.14 17.35 -3.43
N ILE A 230 6.23 16.03 -3.19
CA ILE A 230 6.84 15.41 -2.02
C ILE A 230 8.23 14.83 -2.39
N ASN A 231 8.76 15.11 -3.59
CA ASN A 231 9.92 14.37 -4.11
C ASN A 231 11.10 14.34 -3.15
N SER A 232 11.45 15.46 -2.52
CA SER A 232 12.57 15.43 -1.56
C SER A 232 12.25 14.62 -0.29
N ALA A 233 11.03 14.68 0.23
CA ALA A 233 10.62 13.92 1.41
C ALA A 233 10.38 12.44 1.09
N ARG A 234 9.73 12.15 -0.06
CA ARG A 234 9.54 10.77 -0.55
C ARG A 234 10.85 10.11 -0.89
N ASP A 235 11.72 10.78 -1.64
CA ASP A 235 13.01 10.25 -2.04
C ASP A 235 13.91 10.02 -0.82
N ALA A 236 13.90 10.95 0.14
CA ALA A 236 14.58 10.77 1.42
C ALA A 236 14.02 9.59 2.20
N ARG A 237 12.69 9.38 2.22
CA ARG A 237 12.04 8.23 2.87
C ARG A 237 12.42 6.91 2.17
N ILE A 238 12.35 6.86 0.85
CA ILE A 238 12.76 5.68 0.07
C ILE A 238 14.22 5.34 0.33
N LEU A 239 15.10 6.35 0.31
CA LEU A 239 16.52 6.16 0.60
C LEU A 239 16.75 5.67 2.04
N ARG A 240 16.03 6.21 3.03
CA ARG A 240 16.08 5.71 4.41
C ARG A 240 15.65 4.25 4.49
N ASN A 241 14.53 3.90 3.84
CA ASN A 241 14.04 2.52 3.83
C ASN A 241 15.06 1.57 3.18
N LYS A 242 15.66 1.94 2.05
CA LYS A 242 16.73 1.13 1.43
C LYS A 242 17.92 0.94 2.37
N LYS A 243 18.35 2.00 3.06
CA LYS A 243 19.42 1.91 4.06
C LYS A 243 19.05 0.99 5.23
N ARG A 244 17.81 1.03 5.71
CA ARG A 244 17.31 0.13 6.76
C ARG A 244 17.26 -1.32 6.30
N ILE A 245 16.80 -1.57 5.08
CA ILE A 245 16.84 -2.92 4.47
C ILE A 245 18.28 -3.44 4.43
N LEU A 246 19.25 -2.65 3.95
CA LEU A 246 20.66 -3.05 3.95
C LEU A 246 21.24 -3.22 5.35
N GLN A 247 20.76 -2.48 6.34
CA GLN A 247 21.19 -2.60 7.72
C GLN A 247 20.69 -3.93 8.31
N VAL A 248 19.43 -4.29 8.06
CA VAL A 248 18.86 -5.59 8.45
C VAL A 248 19.56 -6.73 7.71
N ASP A 249 19.75 -6.60 6.41
CA ASP A 249 20.40 -7.60 5.57
C ASP A 249 21.81 -8.00 6.06
N LYS A 250 22.57 -7.05 6.56
CA LYS A 250 23.92 -7.28 7.13
C LYS A 250 23.90 -7.84 8.55
N PHE A 251 22.78 -7.79 9.20
CA PHE A 251 22.62 -8.17 10.61
C PHE A 251 22.05 -9.58 10.78
N ILE A 252 21.21 -10.01 9.87
CA ILE A 252 20.57 -11.33 9.90
C ILE A 252 21.57 -12.44 9.61
N THR A 253 21.31 -13.63 10.18
CA THR A 253 22.11 -14.82 9.88
C THR A 253 21.80 -15.38 8.49
N PRO A 254 22.68 -16.24 7.93
CA PRO A 254 22.36 -16.95 6.68
C PRO A 254 21.05 -17.74 6.72
N GLU A 255 20.72 -18.36 7.87
CA GLU A 255 19.47 -19.10 8.07
C GLU A 255 18.26 -18.17 8.02
N GLN A 256 18.34 -17.03 8.70
CA GLN A 256 17.30 -15.99 8.69
C GLN A 256 17.11 -15.41 7.27
N ARG A 257 18.19 -15.20 6.53
CA ARG A 257 18.12 -14.77 5.13
C ARG A 257 17.40 -15.81 4.25
N LEU A 258 17.72 -17.09 4.40
CA LEU A 258 17.04 -18.15 3.67
C LEU A 258 15.56 -18.26 4.07
N HIS A 259 15.21 -17.93 5.31
CA HIS A 259 13.83 -17.84 5.75
C HIS A 259 13.11 -16.71 4.97
N ALA A 260 13.64 -15.51 4.98
CA ALA A 260 13.06 -14.36 4.26
C ALA A 260 12.91 -14.60 2.75
N ILE A 261 13.86 -15.30 2.13
CA ILE A 261 13.78 -15.68 0.71
C ILE A 261 12.61 -16.65 0.46
N ARG A 262 12.29 -17.52 1.40
CA ARG A 262 11.14 -18.47 1.28
C ARG A 262 9.80 -17.78 1.48
N GLU A 263 9.74 -16.73 2.33
CA GLU A 263 8.53 -15.96 2.56
C GLU A 263 8.19 -14.99 1.43
N LEU A 264 9.14 -14.63 0.58
CA LEU A 264 8.93 -13.87 -0.67
C LEU A 264 8.17 -14.68 -1.74
#